data_1ed978994497cb307af66d05698310b0
#
_entry.id   1ed978994497cb307af66d05698310b0
#
_cell.length_a   1.000
_cell.length_b   1.000
_cell.length_c   1.000
_cell.angle_alpha   90.00
_cell.angle_beta   90.00
_cell.angle_gamma   90.00
#
_symmetry.space_group_name_H-M   'P 1'
#
loop_
_entity.id
_entity.type
_entity.pdbx_description
1 polymer ?
#
loop_
_entity_poly.entity_id
_entity_poly.type
_entity_poly.pdbx_seq_one_letter_code
_entity_poly.pdbx_strand_id
1 'polypeptide(L)'
;MGRQTQPGAVMAVIGTVLFLFGVGMASHAQSLVPEPIHGVTVDDKNDIRDGIFLAELLDSLRNLSVKPTARIVYAPGKKNGYFPANSYLDATKQIKSVGYVFGQPVDSFYMKCFTPAEYLNRFKDYVTTLGAFVDIWEVGNEINGEWLFGNTKRCSPKASVNSTSQADVVTKMTETFDYLKSQGKVTALTLYYNTPCRRPAANEMFAWADANIPARMKTGLDYLLVSYYEVDCRGYKPDWQQVFSQLETMFPNSKLGISEFGWSDKRTSNPIIKDLVRRHYAIHPSVSNWIGGGFYWEFAIDMVPYDPASDSLWNSINTAMANQK
;
A
#
# COMPACT_ATOMS: atom_id res chain seq x y z
N MET A 1 34.79 -36.73 82.10
CA MET A 1 34.19 -37.25 80.88
C MET A 1 33.65 -36.04 80.04
N GLY A 2 34.52 -35.53 79.21
CA GLY A 2 34.18 -34.38 78.39
C GLY A 2 33.92 -34.81 76.93
N ARG A 3 32.81 -34.41 76.39
CA ARG A 3 32.50 -34.54 74.96
C ARG A 3 32.90 -33.25 74.23
N GLN A 4 33.84 -33.37 73.32
CA GLN A 4 34.16 -32.34 72.34
C GLN A 4 33.17 -32.39 71.23
N THR A 5 32.60 -31.22 70.90
CA THR A 5 31.78 -30.98 69.72
C THR A 5 32.65 -30.28 68.66
N GLN A 6 32.79 -30.87 67.49
CA GLN A 6 33.42 -30.25 66.30
C GLN A 6 32.49 -29.23 65.64
N PRO A 7 33.06 -28.15 65.06
CA PRO A 7 32.25 -27.18 64.29
C PRO A 7 32.11 -27.66 62.82
N GLY A 8 30.85 -27.65 62.35
CA GLY A 8 30.51 -27.96 60.97
C GLY A 8 30.92 -26.83 60.03
N ALA A 9 31.55 -27.17 58.95
CA ALA A 9 31.88 -26.26 57.85
C ALA A 9 30.62 -25.91 57.03
N VAL A 10 30.31 -24.63 56.95
CA VAL A 10 29.27 -24.10 56.04
C VAL A 10 29.91 -23.86 54.68
N MET A 11 29.53 -24.64 53.70
CA MET A 11 29.87 -24.44 52.29
C MET A 11 28.99 -23.36 51.71
N ALA A 12 29.54 -22.17 51.41
CA ALA A 12 28.86 -21.12 50.65
C ALA A 12 28.88 -21.46 49.16
N VAL A 13 27.71 -21.75 48.59
CA VAL A 13 27.53 -21.89 47.12
C VAL A 13 27.34 -20.50 46.54
N ILE A 14 28.38 -19.99 45.87
CA ILE A 14 28.30 -18.74 45.09
C ILE A 14 27.66 -19.10 43.76
N GLY A 15 26.37 -18.83 43.63
CA GLY A 15 25.64 -18.91 42.38
C GLY A 15 25.99 -17.72 41.47
N THR A 16 26.75 -17.98 40.41
CA THR A 16 27.00 -16.98 39.35
C THR A 16 25.73 -16.79 38.50
N VAL A 17 25.03 -15.72 38.72
CA VAL A 17 23.90 -15.33 37.85
C VAL A 17 24.47 -14.69 36.56
N LEU A 18 24.47 -15.45 35.45
CA LEU A 18 24.73 -14.89 34.12
C LEU A 18 23.55 -14.00 33.69
N PHE A 19 23.73 -12.70 33.75
CA PHE A 19 22.84 -11.77 33.05
C PHE A 19 23.16 -11.82 31.55
N LEU A 20 22.35 -12.54 30.78
CA LEU A 20 22.32 -12.42 29.33
C LEU A 20 21.68 -11.07 29.01
N PHE A 21 22.50 -10.05 28.77
CA PHE A 21 22.02 -8.82 28.10
C PHE A 21 21.67 -9.19 26.66
N GLY A 22 20.38 -9.49 26.44
CA GLY A 22 19.80 -9.48 25.11
C GLY A 22 19.91 -8.06 24.56
N VAL A 23 20.83 -7.84 23.61
CA VAL A 23 20.86 -6.63 22.80
C VAL A 23 19.62 -6.69 21.93
N GLY A 24 18.49 -6.20 22.45
CA GLY A 24 17.31 -5.93 21.66
C GLY A 24 17.71 -4.88 20.63
N MET A 25 17.85 -5.28 19.35
CA MET A 25 17.87 -4.30 18.27
C MET A 25 16.54 -3.53 18.36
N ALA A 26 16.59 -2.31 18.87
CA ALA A 26 15.48 -1.40 18.79
C ALA A 26 15.19 -1.19 17.31
N SER A 27 14.14 -1.81 16.79
CA SER A 27 13.66 -1.52 15.45
C SER A 27 13.19 -0.06 15.51
N HIS A 28 13.93 0.84 14.89
CA HIS A 28 13.48 2.21 14.73
C HIS A 28 12.21 2.17 13.88
N ALA A 29 11.11 2.68 14.43
CA ALA A 29 9.87 2.82 13.68
C ALA A 29 10.14 3.67 12.44
N GLN A 30 9.64 3.21 11.29
CA GLN A 30 9.77 3.93 10.03
C GLN A 30 8.99 5.26 10.11
N SER A 31 9.59 6.35 9.62
CA SER A 31 8.94 7.65 9.58
C SER A 31 7.85 7.70 8.50
N LEU A 32 6.79 8.47 8.76
CA LEU A 32 5.78 8.77 7.74
C LEU A 32 6.39 9.60 6.59
N VAL A 33 5.81 9.46 5.41
CA VAL A 33 6.16 10.31 4.26
C VAL A 33 5.69 11.74 4.54
N PRO A 34 6.47 12.78 4.20
CA PRO A 34 6.06 14.17 4.37
C PRO A 34 4.76 14.51 3.64
N GLU A 35 3.97 15.38 4.24
CA GLU A 35 2.67 15.85 3.71
C GLU A 35 2.82 17.22 3.03
N PRO A 36 2.01 17.52 2.00
CA PRO A 36 1.07 16.60 1.35
C PRO A 36 1.79 15.50 0.54
N ILE A 37 1.15 14.32 0.42
CA ILE A 37 1.67 13.25 -0.43
C ILE A 37 1.30 13.53 -1.88
N HIS A 38 2.30 13.61 -2.74
CA HIS A 38 2.13 13.77 -4.18
C HIS A 38 2.26 12.39 -4.85
N GLY A 39 1.13 11.69 -4.99
CA GLY A 39 1.11 10.30 -5.40
C GLY A 39 1.05 10.10 -6.91
N VAL A 40 1.76 9.10 -7.42
CA VAL A 40 1.62 8.55 -8.78
C VAL A 40 1.66 7.03 -8.72
N THR A 41 0.94 6.34 -9.62
CA THR A 41 0.97 4.87 -9.67
C THR A 41 1.89 4.37 -10.77
N VAL A 42 2.73 3.40 -10.41
CA VAL A 42 3.67 2.70 -11.28
C VAL A 42 3.29 1.22 -11.27
N ASP A 43 2.46 0.81 -12.23
CA ASP A 43 2.13 -0.61 -12.42
C ASP A 43 3.23 -1.29 -13.27
N ASP A 44 3.58 -2.52 -12.92
CA ASP A 44 4.62 -3.30 -13.60
C ASP A 44 4.15 -3.94 -14.93
N LYS A 45 3.18 -3.31 -15.63
CA LYS A 45 2.75 -3.80 -16.96
C LYS A 45 3.82 -3.66 -18.03
N ASN A 46 4.60 -2.58 -17.96
CA ASN A 46 5.68 -2.28 -18.90
C ASN A 46 7.04 -2.82 -18.42
N ASP A 47 7.05 -3.64 -17.38
CA ASP A 47 8.22 -4.24 -16.77
C ASP A 47 9.27 -3.22 -16.29
N ILE A 48 9.05 -2.68 -15.09
CA ILE A 48 10.00 -1.74 -14.46
C ILE A 48 11.39 -2.35 -14.20
N ARG A 49 11.57 -3.66 -14.45
CA ARG A 49 12.87 -4.35 -14.41
C ARG A 49 13.61 -4.27 -15.74
N ASP A 50 12.92 -3.84 -16.81
CA ASP A 50 13.56 -3.48 -18.08
C ASP A 50 14.31 -2.17 -17.92
N GLY A 51 15.61 -2.18 -18.20
CA GLY A 51 16.47 -1.03 -17.97
C GLY A 51 16.13 0.18 -18.82
N ILE A 52 15.58 0.00 -20.03
CA ILE A 52 15.18 1.09 -20.93
C ILE A 52 13.94 1.77 -20.36
N PHE A 53 12.89 1.01 -20.09
CA PHE A 53 11.67 1.54 -19.52
C PHE A 53 11.90 2.19 -18.15
N LEU A 54 12.72 1.57 -17.29
CA LEU A 54 13.08 2.14 -16.00
C LEU A 54 13.79 3.49 -16.15
N ALA A 55 14.70 3.64 -17.10
CA ALA A 55 15.38 4.91 -17.34
C ALA A 55 14.39 6.02 -17.74
N GLU A 56 13.46 5.74 -18.65
CA GLU A 56 12.40 6.67 -19.07
C GLU A 56 11.44 7.02 -17.91
N LEU A 57 11.07 6.04 -17.10
CA LEU A 57 10.25 6.25 -15.90
C LEU A 57 10.96 7.16 -14.90
N LEU A 58 12.24 6.91 -14.63
CA LEU A 58 13.04 7.74 -13.72
C LEU A 58 13.21 9.17 -14.23
N ASP A 59 13.35 9.35 -15.54
CA ASP A 59 13.37 10.67 -16.15
C ASP A 59 12.04 11.39 -15.96
N SER A 60 10.94 10.71 -16.23
CA SER A 60 9.58 11.24 -16.00
C SER A 60 9.34 11.65 -14.55
N LEU A 61 9.76 10.83 -13.57
CA LEU A 61 9.62 11.12 -12.14
C LEU A 61 10.51 12.28 -11.67
N ARG A 62 11.76 12.36 -12.16
CA ARG A 62 12.72 13.43 -11.77
C ARG A 62 12.30 14.81 -12.21
N ASN A 63 11.62 14.90 -13.35
CA ASN A 63 11.18 16.17 -13.91
C ASN A 63 9.92 16.73 -13.24
N LEU A 64 9.23 15.96 -12.37
CA LEU A 64 8.13 16.50 -11.57
C LEU A 64 8.63 17.62 -10.65
N SER A 65 7.88 18.72 -10.59
CA SER A 65 8.22 19.92 -9.81
C SER A 65 8.14 19.70 -8.29
N VAL A 66 7.50 18.62 -7.87
CA VAL A 66 7.40 18.18 -6.48
C VAL A 66 7.91 16.75 -6.35
N LYS A 67 8.48 16.41 -5.19
CA LYS A 67 8.99 15.06 -4.96
C LYS A 67 7.84 14.06 -4.90
N PRO A 68 7.75 13.10 -5.84
CA PRO A 68 6.62 12.18 -5.90
C PRO A 68 6.71 11.06 -4.86
N THR A 69 5.57 10.49 -4.53
CA THR A 69 5.45 9.16 -3.93
C THR A 69 4.99 8.18 -5.01
N ALA A 70 5.87 7.29 -5.44
CA ALA A 70 5.55 6.27 -6.43
C ALA A 70 4.93 5.05 -5.76
N ARG A 71 3.65 4.79 -6.03
CA ARG A 71 2.98 3.55 -5.62
C ARG A 71 3.32 2.46 -6.63
N ILE A 72 4.21 1.56 -6.25
CA ILE A 72 4.67 0.47 -7.12
C ILE A 72 3.76 -0.74 -6.93
N VAL A 73 3.06 -1.11 -8.00
CA VAL A 73 2.24 -2.32 -8.07
C VAL A 73 3.10 -3.46 -8.60
N TYR A 74 3.65 -4.26 -7.69
CA TYR A 74 4.53 -5.37 -8.05
C TYR A 74 3.75 -6.53 -8.69
N ALA A 75 4.00 -6.81 -9.96
CA ALA A 75 3.30 -7.88 -10.66
C ALA A 75 3.49 -9.25 -9.99
N PRO A 76 2.45 -10.05 -9.90
CA PRO A 76 2.53 -11.38 -9.28
C PRO A 76 3.28 -12.41 -10.14
N GLY A 77 3.59 -12.10 -11.39
CA GLY A 77 4.15 -13.02 -12.37
C GLY A 77 3.05 -13.75 -13.16
N LYS A 78 3.39 -14.22 -14.37
CA LYS A 78 2.39 -14.83 -15.25
C LYS A 78 2.59 -16.35 -15.38
N LYS A 79 3.51 -16.80 -16.24
CA LYS A 79 3.63 -18.23 -16.61
C LYS A 79 4.47 -19.07 -15.65
N ASN A 80 5.48 -18.49 -15.01
CA ASN A 80 6.50 -19.22 -14.25
C ASN A 80 6.35 -19.13 -12.72
N GLY A 81 5.22 -18.64 -12.23
CA GLY A 81 5.01 -18.35 -10.82
C GLY A 81 5.12 -16.85 -10.51
N TYR A 82 5.15 -16.54 -9.23
CA TYR A 82 5.22 -15.16 -8.76
C TYR A 82 6.67 -14.64 -8.82
N PHE A 83 6.83 -13.37 -9.21
CA PHE A 83 8.13 -12.74 -9.17
C PHE A 83 8.59 -12.56 -7.72
N PRO A 84 9.80 -13.05 -7.35
CA PRO A 84 10.37 -12.82 -6.04
C PRO A 84 10.77 -11.35 -5.88
N ALA A 85 10.80 -10.87 -4.64
CA ALA A 85 11.14 -9.48 -4.33
C ALA A 85 12.50 -9.04 -4.90
N ASN A 86 13.48 -9.95 -4.92
CA ASN A 86 14.82 -9.65 -5.43
C ASN A 86 14.83 -9.20 -6.90
N SER A 87 13.85 -9.61 -7.71
CA SER A 87 13.74 -9.16 -9.10
C SER A 87 13.39 -7.68 -9.23
N TYR A 88 12.89 -7.05 -8.16
CA TYR A 88 12.52 -5.64 -8.11
C TYR A 88 13.50 -4.76 -7.33
N LEU A 89 14.57 -5.34 -6.75
CA LEU A 89 15.46 -4.64 -5.84
C LEU A 89 16.08 -3.40 -6.50
N ASP A 90 16.63 -3.57 -7.68
CA ASP A 90 17.31 -2.47 -8.40
C ASP A 90 16.32 -1.38 -8.81
N ALA A 91 15.18 -1.74 -9.40
CA ALA A 91 14.14 -0.78 -9.80
C ALA A 91 13.61 -0.01 -8.59
N THR A 92 13.26 -0.70 -7.49
CA THR A 92 12.75 -0.06 -6.28
C THR A 92 13.78 0.91 -5.68
N LYS A 93 15.06 0.52 -5.64
CA LYS A 93 16.15 1.36 -5.15
C LYS A 93 16.33 2.61 -6.00
N GLN A 94 16.27 2.49 -7.33
CA GLN A 94 16.41 3.62 -8.23
C GLN A 94 15.20 4.57 -8.14
N ILE A 95 13.96 4.07 -8.08
CA ILE A 95 12.75 4.88 -7.86
C ILE A 95 12.85 5.59 -6.50
N LYS A 96 13.31 4.91 -5.44
CA LYS A 96 13.54 5.52 -4.12
C LYS A 96 14.54 6.68 -4.16
N SER A 97 15.50 6.66 -5.07
CA SER A 97 16.47 7.75 -5.22
C SER A 97 15.87 9.07 -5.75
N VAL A 98 14.70 8.99 -6.40
CA VAL A 98 14.02 10.15 -7.01
C VAL A 98 12.69 10.52 -6.33
N GLY A 99 12.16 9.62 -5.48
CA GLY A 99 10.87 9.80 -4.82
C GLY A 99 10.77 9.09 -3.47
N TYR A 100 9.57 8.99 -2.95
CA TYR A 100 9.18 8.04 -1.92
C TYR A 100 8.56 6.82 -2.58
N VAL A 101 8.57 5.68 -1.90
CA VAL A 101 8.03 4.43 -2.44
C VAL A 101 6.88 3.93 -1.57
N PHE A 102 5.74 3.72 -2.20
CA PHE A 102 4.58 3.05 -1.63
C PHE A 102 4.47 1.67 -2.28
N GLY A 103 4.79 0.61 -1.55
CA GLY A 103 4.86 -0.75 -2.08
C GLY A 103 3.53 -1.49 -1.97
N GLN A 104 3.05 -1.99 -3.10
CA GLN A 104 1.86 -2.85 -3.22
C GLN A 104 2.28 -4.24 -3.70
N PRO A 105 2.58 -5.19 -2.79
CA PRO A 105 3.02 -6.53 -3.18
C PRO A 105 1.96 -7.36 -3.92
N VAL A 106 0.67 -7.10 -3.68
CA VAL A 106 -0.43 -7.82 -4.33
C VAL A 106 -1.55 -6.85 -4.71
N ASP A 107 -1.83 -6.75 -6.00
CA ASP A 107 -3.01 -6.07 -6.54
C ASP A 107 -4.30 -6.84 -6.23
N SER A 108 -5.42 -6.11 -6.08
CA SER A 108 -6.73 -6.67 -5.73
C SER A 108 -7.18 -7.81 -6.64
N PHE A 109 -6.95 -7.71 -7.95
CA PHE A 109 -7.31 -8.76 -8.92
C PHE A 109 -6.59 -10.09 -8.69
N TYR A 110 -5.43 -10.06 -8.04
CA TYR A 110 -4.60 -11.24 -7.80
C TYR A 110 -4.70 -11.77 -6.37
N MET A 111 -5.40 -11.08 -5.45
CA MET A 111 -5.54 -11.53 -4.07
C MET A 111 -6.10 -12.95 -3.96
N LYS A 112 -7.02 -13.33 -4.85
CA LYS A 112 -7.60 -14.68 -4.94
C LYS A 112 -6.63 -15.76 -5.42
N CYS A 113 -5.45 -15.38 -5.88
CA CYS A 113 -4.42 -16.30 -6.35
C CYS A 113 -3.47 -16.78 -5.24
N PHE A 114 -3.69 -16.33 -4.03
CA PHE A 114 -2.88 -16.66 -2.86
C PHE A 114 -3.76 -17.23 -1.75
N THR A 115 -3.30 -18.27 -1.06
CA THR A 115 -3.81 -18.59 0.27
C THR A 115 -3.39 -17.51 1.28
N PRO A 116 -4.01 -17.43 2.47
CA PRO A 116 -3.53 -16.51 3.52
C PRO A 116 -2.02 -16.66 3.81
N ALA A 117 -1.54 -17.89 3.94
CA ALA A 117 -0.13 -18.14 4.20
C ALA A 117 0.81 -17.68 3.05
N GLU A 118 0.43 -17.90 1.79
CA GLU A 118 1.20 -17.45 0.63
C GLU A 118 1.21 -15.93 0.52
N TYR A 119 0.06 -15.28 0.80
CA TYR A 119 -0.06 -13.84 0.84
C TYR A 119 0.91 -13.22 1.86
N LEU A 120 0.87 -13.72 3.10
CA LEU A 120 1.77 -13.29 4.15
C LEU A 120 3.24 -13.56 3.82
N ASN A 121 3.56 -14.73 3.24
CA ASN A 121 4.93 -15.08 2.86
C ASN A 121 5.46 -14.16 1.75
N ARG A 122 4.61 -13.74 0.80
CA ARG A 122 5.00 -12.73 -0.19
C ARG A 122 5.37 -11.40 0.48
N PHE A 123 4.60 -10.93 1.45
CA PHE A 123 4.96 -9.73 2.20
C PHE A 123 6.27 -9.89 2.98
N LYS A 124 6.50 -11.05 3.60
CA LYS A 124 7.77 -11.33 4.30
C LYS A 124 8.97 -11.27 3.37
N ASP A 125 8.88 -11.86 2.17
CA ASP A 125 9.93 -11.80 1.14
C ASP A 125 10.19 -10.34 0.72
N TYR A 126 9.13 -9.58 0.42
CA TYR A 126 9.24 -8.19 -0.03
C TYR A 126 9.77 -7.27 1.07
N VAL A 127 9.32 -7.41 2.31
CA VAL A 127 9.83 -6.61 3.44
C VAL A 127 11.30 -6.93 3.74
N THR A 128 11.68 -8.19 3.69
CA THR A 128 13.07 -8.60 3.91
C THR A 128 14.00 -8.02 2.84
N THR A 129 13.56 -8.04 1.59
CA THR A 129 14.41 -7.66 0.44
C THR A 129 14.36 -6.14 0.17
N LEU A 130 13.16 -5.54 0.21
CA LEU A 130 12.92 -4.16 -0.22
C LEU A 130 12.69 -3.19 0.95
N GLY A 131 12.64 -3.68 2.17
CA GLY A 131 12.20 -2.93 3.34
C GLY A 131 13.04 -1.70 3.72
N ALA A 132 14.26 -1.57 3.15
CA ALA A 132 15.09 -0.36 3.28
C ALA A 132 14.73 0.73 2.27
N PHE A 133 13.96 0.41 1.23
CA PHE A 133 13.64 1.31 0.10
C PHE A 133 12.15 1.64 0.00
N VAL A 134 11.29 0.89 0.67
CA VAL A 134 9.84 1.10 0.67
C VAL A 134 9.43 1.86 1.94
N ASP A 135 8.75 3.00 1.76
CA ASP A 135 8.33 3.90 2.84
C ASP A 135 6.95 3.54 3.40
N ILE A 136 6.05 3.06 2.56
CA ILE A 136 4.68 2.69 2.91
C ILE A 136 4.38 1.31 2.36
N TRP A 137 3.70 0.45 3.13
CA TRP A 137 3.30 -0.89 2.71
C TRP A 137 1.78 -1.03 2.66
N GLU A 138 1.25 -1.36 1.50
CA GLU A 138 -0.19 -1.56 1.31
C GLU A 138 -0.60 -2.97 1.72
N VAL A 139 -1.22 -3.10 2.90
CA VAL A 139 -1.64 -4.41 3.46
C VAL A 139 -2.79 -5.05 2.69
N GLY A 140 -3.52 -4.26 1.94
CA GLY A 140 -4.59 -4.70 1.06
C GLY A 140 -5.04 -3.58 0.13
N ASN A 141 -5.19 -3.90 -1.14
CA ASN A 141 -5.67 -2.99 -2.17
C ASN A 141 -7.15 -3.26 -2.44
N GLU A 142 -7.98 -2.20 -2.40
CA GLU A 142 -9.42 -2.26 -2.71
C GLU A 142 -10.13 -3.44 -2.04
N ILE A 143 -9.81 -3.62 -0.74
CA ILE A 143 -10.05 -4.85 0.02
C ILE A 143 -11.54 -5.23 0.15
N ASN A 144 -12.45 -4.29 -0.12
CA ASN A 144 -13.90 -4.51 -0.13
C ASN A 144 -14.45 -4.79 -1.54
N GLY A 145 -13.61 -4.91 -2.57
CA GLY A 145 -14.04 -5.15 -3.94
C GLY A 145 -14.74 -6.50 -4.15
N GLU A 146 -15.89 -6.52 -4.82
CA GLU A 146 -16.58 -7.77 -5.13
C GLU A 146 -15.83 -8.65 -6.12
N TRP A 147 -14.92 -8.09 -6.91
CA TRP A 147 -14.06 -8.83 -7.84
C TRP A 147 -12.97 -9.66 -7.16
N LEU A 148 -12.75 -9.47 -5.85
CA LEU A 148 -11.83 -10.29 -5.05
C LEU A 148 -12.27 -11.75 -5.01
N PHE A 149 -13.57 -12.02 -5.17
CA PHE A 149 -14.18 -13.34 -5.04
C PHE A 149 -14.36 -14.04 -6.38
N GLY A 150 -14.78 -15.29 -6.33
CA GLY A 150 -15.01 -16.13 -7.51
C GLY A 150 -13.72 -16.63 -8.15
N ASN A 151 -13.86 -17.53 -9.11
CA ASN A 151 -12.75 -18.14 -9.83
C ASN A 151 -12.16 -17.19 -10.86
N THR A 152 -10.87 -17.30 -11.11
CA THR A 152 -10.18 -16.55 -12.16
C THR A 152 -9.19 -17.40 -12.94
N LYS A 153 -9.04 -17.06 -14.23
CA LYS A 153 -7.98 -17.59 -15.10
C LYS A 153 -6.72 -16.70 -15.10
N ARG A 154 -6.72 -15.61 -14.31
CA ARG A 154 -5.61 -14.67 -14.25
C ARG A 154 -4.46 -15.13 -13.35
N CYS A 155 -4.73 -16.07 -12.43
CA CYS A 155 -3.68 -16.66 -11.60
C CYS A 155 -2.64 -17.38 -12.43
N SER A 156 -1.42 -17.44 -11.93
CA SER A 156 -0.38 -18.30 -12.49
C SER A 156 -0.88 -19.74 -12.54
N PRO A 157 -0.53 -20.53 -13.59
CA PRO A 157 -0.80 -21.97 -13.60
C PRO A 157 -0.20 -22.72 -12.42
N LYS A 158 0.77 -22.12 -11.72
CA LYS A 158 1.41 -22.67 -10.50
C LYS A 158 0.77 -22.17 -9.21
N ALA A 159 -0.27 -21.34 -9.27
CA ALA A 159 -0.99 -20.90 -8.08
C ALA A 159 -1.68 -22.09 -7.41
N SER A 160 -1.61 -22.17 -6.10
CA SER A 160 -2.26 -23.23 -5.31
C SER A 160 -3.77 -23.07 -5.26
N VAL A 161 -4.26 -21.83 -5.41
CA VAL A 161 -5.68 -21.45 -5.39
C VAL A 161 -6.00 -20.44 -6.50
N ASN A 162 -7.25 -20.34 -6.89
CA ASN A 162 -7.76 -19.38 -7.88
C ASN A 162 -9.06 -18.69 -7.43
N SER A 163 -9.40 -18.84 -6.15
CA SER A 163 -10.57 -18.22 -5.51
C SER A 163 -10.23 -17.89 -4.06
N THR A 164 -11.00 -17.01 -3.44
CA THR A 164 -10.84 -16.65 -2.03
C THR A 164 -12.22 -16.46 -1.38
N SER A 165 -12.29 -16.67 -0.08
CA SER A 165 -13.47 -16.39 0.74
C SER A 165 -13.33 -15.02 1.44
N GLN A 166 -14.44 -14.48 1.96
CA GLN A 166 -14.41 -13.28 2.80
C GLN A 166 -13.51 -13.46 4.03
N ALA A 167 -13.58 -14.62 4.67
CA ALA A 167 -12.72 -14.95 5.82
C ALA A 167 -11.23 -14.94 5.46
N ASP A 168 -10.87 -15.51 4.28
CA ASP A 168 -9.48 -15.48 3.80
C ASP A 168 -9.00 -14.06 3.51
N VAL A 169 -9.85 -13.21 2.93
CA VAL A 169 -9.52 -11.80 2.67
C VAL A 169 -9.21 -11.08 3.98
N VAL A 170 -10.06 -11.25 5.00
CA VAL A 170 -9.84 -10.67 6.34
C VAL A 170 -8.56 -11.22 6.97
N THR A 171 -8.31 -12.52 6.87
CA THR A 171 -7.09 -13.16 7.39
C THR A 171 -5.84 -12.60 6.72
N LYS A 172 -5.81 -12.52 5.38
CA LYS A 172 -4.71 -11.93 4.61
C LYS A 172 -4.39 -10.51 5.08
N MET A 173 -5.42 -9.68 5.16
CA MET A 173 -5.30 -8.28 5.60
C MET A 173 -4.75 -8.19 7.03
N THR A 174 -5.36 -8.92 7.98
CA THR A 174 -5.04 -8.77 9.40
C THR A 174 -3.68 -9.36 9.76
N GLU A 175 -3.33 -10.54 9.26
CA GLU A 175 -2.02 -11.15 9.51
C GLU A 175 -0.88 -10.34 8.89
N THR A 176 -1.10 -9.78 7.70
CA THR A 176 -0.12 -8.91 7.04
C THR A 176 0.06 -7.60 7.82
N PHE A 177 -1.02 -6.99 8.28
CA PHE A 177 -0.95 -5.81 9.14
C PHE A 177 -0.16 -6.09 10.42
N ASP A 178 -0.50 -7.15 11.14
CA ASP A 178 0.16 -7.52 12.39
C ASP A 178 1.67 -7.77 12.15
N TYR A 179 2.03 -8.47 11.08
CA TYR A 179 3.42 -8.69 10.69
C TYR A 179 4.16 -7.37 10.41
N LEU A 180 3.60 -6.51 9.56
CA LEU A 180 4.25 -5.24 9.20
C LEU A 180 4.45 -4.34 10.42
N LYS A 181 3.45 -4.24 11.30
CA LYS A 181 3.57 -3.49 12.56
C LYS A 181 4.64 -4.10 13.48
N SER A 182 4.76 -5.42 13.55
CA SER A 182 5.83 -6.09 14.30
C SER A 182 7.23 -5.80 13.77
N GLN A 183 7.34 -5.46 12.47
CA GLN A 183 8.59 -5.05 11.83
C GLN A 183 8.82 -3.52 11.87
N GLY A 184 7.99 -2.76 12.58
CA GLY A 184 8.07 -1.30 12.65
C GLY A 184 7.80 -0.60 11.33
N LYS A 185 7.06 -1.22 10.42
CA LYS A 185 6.77 -0.68 9.08
C LYS A 185 5.52 0.20 9.09
N VAL A 186 5.53 1.22 8.23
CA VAL A 186 4.37 2.09 7.98
C VAL A 186 3.39 1.34 7.08
N THR A 187 2.13 1.31 7.50
CA THR A 187 1.06 0.50 6.90
C THR A 187 -0.01 1.37 6.25
N ALA A 188 -0.49 0.96 5.09
CA ALA A 188 -1.63 1.54 4.41
C ALA A 188 -2.68 0.47 4.08
N LEU A 189 -3.95 0.87 4.06
CA LEU A 189 -5.05 0.05 3.56
C LEU A 189 -5.84 0.87 2.55
N THR A 190 -6.15 0.30 1.38
CA THR A 190 -7.00 0.93 0.38
C THR A 190 -8.39 0.32 0.39
N LEU A 191 -9.41 1.17 0.51
CA LEU A 191 -10.82 0.84 0.31
C LEU A 191 -11.28 1.37 -1.04
N TYR A 192 -12.19 0.65 -1.70
CA TYR A 192 -12.85 1.09 -2.92
C TYR A 192 -14.18 1.78 -2.58
N TYR A 193 -14.32 3.06 -2.95
CA TYR A 193 -15.57 3.79 -2.76
C TYR A 193 -16.58 3.40 -3.83
N ASN A 194 -17.67 2.76 -3.42
CA ASN A 194 -18.66 2.18 -4.32
C ASN A 194 -20.11 2.47 -3.91
N THR A 195 -20.32 3.36 -2.95
CA THR A 195 -21.63 3.64 -2.37
C THR A 195 -22.73 3.93 -3.40
N PRO A 196 -22.51 4.76 -4.48
CA PRO A 196 -23.54 4.98 -5.50
C PRO A 196 -23.48 3.96 -6.65
N CYS A 197 -22.43 3.16 -6.72
CA CYS A 197 -22.28 2.14 -7.73
C CYS A 197 -23.09 0.92 -7.33
N ARG A 198 -23.76 0.25 -8.26
CA ARG A 198 -24.53 -0.97 -7.97
C ARG A 198 -23.56 -2.10 -7.58
N ARG A 199 -23.42 -2.37 -6.30
CA ARG A 199 -22.58 -3.43 -5.74
C ARG A 199 -23.40 -4.23 -4.71
N PRO A 200 -22.98 -5.46 -4.38
CA PRO A 200 -23.56 -6.16 -3.25
C PRO A 200 -23.47 -5.29 -1.99
N ALA A 201 -24.55 -5.18 -1.23
CA ALA A 201 -24.56 -4.35 -0.02
C ALA A 201 -23.45 -4.71 0.98
N ALA A 202 -23.07 -6.00 1.03
CA ALA A 202 -21.98 -6.48 1.87
C ALA A 202 -20.59 -5.96 1.46
N ASN A 203 -20.43 -5.43 0.25
CA ASN A 203 -19.18 -4.85 -0.28
C ASN A 203 -19.21 -3.33 -0.27
N GLU A 204 -20.32 -2.69 0.16
CA GLU A 204 -20.36 -1.25 0.34
C GLU A 204 -19.24 -0.83 1.32
N MET A 205 -18.48 0.22 0.95
CA MET A 205 -17.22 0.56 1.60
C MET A 205 -17.32 0.69 3.13
N PHE A 206 -18.27 1.48 3.61
CA PHE A 206 -18.43 1.71 5.05
C PHE A 206 -18.95 0.48 5.79
N ALA A 207 -19.95 -0.18 5.24
CA ALA A 207 -20.52 -1.38 5.82
C ALA A 207 -19.48 -2.51 5.87
N TRP A 208 -18.70 -2.67 4.80
CA TRP A 208 -17.63 -3.67 4.76
C TRP A 208 -16.54 -3.36 5.79
N ALA A 209 -16.09 -2.10 5.85
CA ALA A 209 -15.04 -1.66 6.78
C ALA A 209 -15.48 -1.83 8.23
N ASP A 210 -16.73 -1.53 8.54
CA ASP A 210 -17.26 -1.70 9.90
C ASP A 210 -17.32 -3.18 10.31
N ALA A 211 -17.79 -4.04 9.42
CA ALA A 211 -17.97 -5.45 9.69
C ALA A 211 -16.66 -6.26 9.72
N ASN A 212 -15.63 -5.87 8.96
CA ASN A 212 -14.49 -6.73 8.67
C ASN A 212 -13.12 -6.20 9.15
N ILE A 213 -12.99 -4.89 9.41
CA ILE A 213 -11.74 -4.33 9.91
C ILE A 213 -11.77 -4.33 11.44
N PRO A 214 -10.89 -5.11 12.11
CA PRO A 214 -10.90 -5.19 13.56
C PRO A 214 -10.44 -3.87 14.23
N ALA A 215 -10.88 -3.64 15.45
CA ALA A 215 -10.60 -2.40 16.20
C ALA A 215 -9.11 -2.05 16.27
N ARG A 216 -8.21 -3.06 16.42
CA ARG A 216 -6.76 -2.83 16.44
C ARG A 216 -6.21 -2.25 15.14
N MET A 217 -6.84 -2.57 13.99
CA MET A 217 -6.48 -1.96 12.71
C MET A 217 -7.11 -0.57 12.55
N LYS A 218 -8.37 -0.39 12.97
CA LYS A 218 -9.04 0.93 12.95
C LYS A 218 -8.25 2.00 13.72
N THR A 219 -7.52 1.59 14.77
CA THR A 219 -6.69 2.50 15.58
C THR A 219 -5.19 2.45 15.28
N GLY A 220 -4.72 1.42 14.58
CA GLY A 220 -3.29 1.15 14.39
C GLY A 220 -2.77 1.30 12.96
N LEU A 221 -3.64 1.46 11.95
CA LEU A 221 -3.24 1.79 10.58
C LEU A 221 -2.64 3.20 10.54
N ASP A 222 -1.52 3.34 9.82
CA ASP A 222 -0.89 4.64 9.61
C ASP A 222 -1.62 5.44 8.53
N TYR A 223 -2.05 4.77 7.47
CA TYR A 223 -2.81 5.35 6.35
C TYR A 223 -4.06 4.53 6.05
N LEU A 224 -5.20 5.21 5.90
CA LEU A 224 -6.40 4.67 5.28
C LEU A 224 -6.71 5.48 4.04
N LEU A 225 -6.71 4.83 2.89
CA LEU A 225 -6.79 5.48 1.59
C LEU A 225 -8.02 4.99 0.82
N VAL A 226 -8.49 5.82 -0.11
CA VAL A 226 -9.65 5.51 -0.93
C VAL A 226 -9.28 5.47 -2.40
N SER A 227 -9.65 4.38 -3.08
CA SER A 227 -9.67 4.26 -4.54
C SER A 227 -11.05 4.59 -5.08
N TYR A 228 -11.12 5.31 -6.20
CA TYR A 228 -12.38 5.62 -6.85
C TYR A 228 -12.25 5.87 -8.34
N TYR A 229 -13.18 5.28 -9.11
CA TYR A 229 -13.27 5.47 -10.55
C TYR A 229 -14.66 6.01 -10.94
N GLU A 230 -14.71 7.28 -11.35
CA GLU A 230 -15.96 7.92 -11.78
C GLU A 230 -16.65 7.16 -12.93
N VAL A 231 -15.88 6.62 -13.86
CA VAL A 231 -16.38 5.88 -15.02
C VAL A 231 -17.13 4.61 -14.61
N ASP A 232 -16.68 3.91 -13.59
CA ASP A 232 -17.31 2.68 -13.08
C ASP A 232 -18.62 2.97 -12.36
N CYS A 233 -18.76 4.20 -11.85
CA CYS A 233 -19.96 4.70 -11.17
C CYS A 233 -20.78 5.68 -12.02
N ARG A 234 -20.70 5.58 -13.36
CA ARG A 234 -21.48 6.37 -14.32
C ARG A 234 -21.28 7.89 -14.16
N GLY A 235 -20.07 8.32 -13.81
CA GLY A 235 -19.74 9.73 -13.65
C GLY A 235 -20.20 10.36 -12.34
N TYR A 236 -20.61 9.55 -11.35
CA TYR A 236 -20.96 10.06 -10.04
C TYR A 236 -19.77 10.77 -9.39
N LYS A 237 -20.02 11.91 -8.76
CA LYS A 237 -19.00 12.69 -8.03
C LYS A 237 -19.32 12.64 -6.54
N PRO A 238 -18.53 11.93 -5.74
CA PRO A 238 -18.76 11.83 -4.30
C PRO A 238 -18.67 13.19 -3.59
N ASP A 239 -19.46 13.34 -2.54
CA ASP A 239 -19.20 14.36 -1.52
C ASP A 239 -17.99 13.90 -0.66
N TRP A 240 -16.80 14.28 -1.09
CA TRP A 240 -15.57 13.88 -0.42
C TRP A 240 -15.46 14.40 1.01
N GLN A 241 -16.11 15.54 1.32
CA GLN A 241 -16.18 16.02 2.70
C GLN A 241 -16.94 15.02 3.59
N GLN A 242 -18.10 14.56 3.15
CA GLN A 242 -18.88 13.59 3.89
C GLN A 242 -18.15 12.25 4.01
N VAL A 243 -17.56 11.77 2.89
CA VAL A 243 -16.82 10.48 2.86
C VAL A 243 -15.68 10.50 3.87
N PHE A 244 -14.81 11.51 3.83
CA PHE A 244 -13.63 11.55 4.69
C PHE A 244 -13.96 11.91 6.14
N SER A 245 -15.01 12.69 6.42
CA SER A 245 -15.46 12.90 7.80
C SER A 245 -15.96 11.62 8.46
N GLN A 246 -16.62 10.74 7.69
CA GLN A 246 -17.03 9.43 8.20
C GLN A 246 -15.82 8.51 8.42
N LEU A 247 -14.85 8.50 7.50
CA LEU A 247 -13.61 7.71 7.65
C LEU A 247 -12.77 8.21 8.83
N GLU A 248 -12.65 9.52 9.07
CA GLU A 248 -11.97 10.08 10.24
C GLU A 248 -12.58 9.58 11.55
N THR A 249 -13.90 9.48 11.62
CA THR A 249 -14.59 8.90 12.78
C THR A 249 -14.28 7.41 12.96
N MET A 250 -14.22 6.65 11.86
CA MET A 250 -13.97 5.20 11.91
C MET A 250 -12.49 4.87 12.16
N PHE A 251 -11.56 5.73 11.72
CA PHE A 251 -10.11 5.53 11.76
C PHE A 251 -9.41 6.77 12.34
N PRO A 252 -9.63 7.06 13.64
CA PRO A 252 -9.27 8.35 14.24
C PRO A 252 -7.77 8.66 14.27
N ASN A 253 -6.92 7.64 14.15
CA ASN A 253 -5.45 7.79 14.19
C ASN A 253 -4.80 7.67 12.82
N SER A 254 -5.55 7.31 11.78
CA SER A 254 -5.00 7.12 10.43
C SER A 254 -4.95 8.42 9.66
N LYS A 255 -3.90 8.58 8.87
CA LYS A 255 -3.85 9.60 7.81
C LYS A 255 -4.78 9.19 6.67
N LEU A 256 -5.53 10.15 6.11
CA LEU A 256 -6.59 9.91 5.14
C LEU A 256 -6.25 10.55 3.79
N GLY A 257 -6.50 9.84 2.70
CA GLY A 257 -6.22 10.35 1.35
C GLY A 257 -6.80 9.49 0.24
N ILE A 258 -6.49 9.89 -1.00
CA ILE A 258 -6.81 9.13 -2.21
C ILE A 258 -5.62 8.25 -2.58
N SER A 259 -5.82 6.93 -2.71
CA SER A 259 -4.79 5.97 -3.11
C SER A 259 -4.79 5.67 -4.60
N GLU A 260 -5.92 5.90 -5.26
CA GLU A 260 -6.04 5.54 -6.67
C GLU A 260 -7.24 6.24 -7.32
N PHE A 261 -7.02 6.78 -8.49
CA PHE A 261 -8.07 7.21 -9.40
C PHE A 261 -7.54 7.13 -10.83
N GLY A 262 -8.43 6.98 -11.80
CA GLY A 262 -8.03 6.89 -13.19
C GLY A 262 -9.23 6.82 -14.13
N TRP A 263 -8.93 6.49 -15.38
CA TRP A 263 -9.94 6.32 -16.40
C TRP A 263 -9.76 4.98 -17.12
N SER A 264 -10.69 4.08 -16.96
CA SER A 264 -10.60 2.73 -17.51
C SER A 264 -10.95 2.63 -19.01
N ASP A 265 -11.65 3.62 -19.56
CA ASP A 265 -11.99 3.64 -20.99
C ASP A 265 -10.87 4.26 -21.83
N LYS A 266 -10.05 3.41 -22.44
CA LYS A 266 -8.92 3.80 -23.31
C LYS A 266 -9.30 4.63 -24.55
N ARG A 267 -10.60 4.79 -24.86
CA ARG A 267 -11.09 5.61 -25.97
C ARG A 267 -11.37 7.06 -25.54
N THR A 268 -11.17 7.35 -24.28
CA THR A 268 -11.45 8.67 -23.73
C THR A 268 -10.42 9.70 -24.19
N SER A 269 -10.90 10.90 -24.51
CA SER A 269 -10.04 11.99 -24.94
C SER A 269 -9.19 12.56 -23.80
N ASN A 270 -7.97 13.01 -24.12
CA ASN A 270 -7.08 13.67 -23.17
C ASN A 270 -7.73 14.83 -22.36
N PRO A 271 -8.61 15.68 -22.91
CA PRO A 271 -9.30 16.70 -22.11
C PRO A 271 -10.09 16.16 -20.92
N ILE A 272 -10.78 15.01 -21.07
CA ILE A 272 -11.54 14.40 -19.98
C ILE A 272 -10.56 13.89 -18.90
N ILE A 273 -9.49 13.25 -19.30
CA ILE A 273 -8.46 12.74 -18.36
C ILE A 273 -7.79 13.90 -17.62
N LYS A 274 -7.44 15.00 -18.31
CA LYS A 274 -6.87 16.19 -17.71
C LYS A 274 -7.79 16.85 -16.68
N ASP A 275 -9.09 16.94 -16.98
CA ASP A 275 -10.09 17.43 -16.02
C ASP A 275 -10.21 16.52 -14.80
N LEU A 276 -10.19 15.19 -15.02
CA LEU A 276 -10.18 14.21 -13.94
C LEU A 276 -8.95 14.38 -13.03
N VAL A 277 -7.76 14.46 -13.60
CA VAL A 277 -6.48 14.71 -12.90
C VAL A 277 -6.58 15.97 -12.06
N ARG A 278 -6.96 17.11 -12.69
CA ARG A 278 -7.09 18.39 -12.00
C ARG A 278 -8.05 18.32 -10.80
N ARG A 279 -9.19 17.68 -10.95
CA ARG A 279 -10.20 17.58 -9.89
C ARG A 279 -9.76 16.66 -8.74
N HIS A 280 -9.12 15.54 -9.04
CA HIS A 280 -8.75 14.57 -8.01
C HIS A 280 -7.56 15.05 -7.16
N TYR A 281 -6.54 15.66 -7.75
CA TYR A 281 -5.46 16.29 -6.96
C TYR A 281 -5.92 17.54 -6.21
N ALA A 282 -7.04 18.17 -6.61
CA ALA A 282 -7.63 19.29 -5.89
C ALA A 282 -8.60 18.87 -4.76
N ILE A 283 -8.84 17.57 -4.54
CA ILE A 283 -9.65 17.11 -3.41
C ILE A 283 -8.95 17.53 -2.11
N HIS A 284 -9.67 18.26 -1.25
CA HIS A 284 -9.16 18.76 0.02
C HIS A 284 -10.30 18.90 1.04
N PRO A 285 -10.80 17.78 1.60
CA PRO A 285 -11.82 17.83 2.65
C PRO A 285 -11.25 18.43 3.94
N SER A 286 -12.11 19.10 4.71
CA SER A 286 -11.75 19.63 6.02
C SER A 286 -11.76 18.54 7.08
N VAL A 287 -10.75 17.68 7.06
CA VAL A 287 -10.45 16.66 8.08
C VAL A 287 -9.03 16.83 8.58
N SER A 288 -8.80 16.53 9.85
CA SER A 288 -7.53 16.85 10.53
C SER A 288 -6.34 16.04 10.02
N ASN A 289 -6.61 14.85 9.49
CA ASN A 289 -5.60 13.86 9.08
C ASN A 289 -5.45 13.75 7.55
N TRP A 290 -5.89 14.75 6.78
CA TRP A 290 -5.81 14.73 5.33
C TRP A 290 -4.38 14.84 4.82
N ILE A 291 -4.00 13.98 3.88
CA ILE A 291 -2.64 13.93 3.31
C ILE A 291 -2.57 14.15 1.80
N GLY A 292 -3.70 14.38 1.13
CA GLY A 292 -3.72 14.43 -0.34
C GLY A 292 -3.69 13.04 -0.98
N GLY A 293 -2.55 12.60 -1.47
CA GLY A 293 -2.38 11.36 -2.23
C GLY A 293 -2.57 11.60 -3.71
N GLY A 294 -3.68 11.13 -4.26
CA GLY A 294 -3.98 11.20 -5.68
C GLY A 294 -3.69 9.87 -6.36
N PHE A 295 -2.44 9.56 -6.60
CA PHE A 295 -1.97 8.29 -7.21
C PHE A 295 -2.70 7.93 -8.51
N TYR A 296 -2.59 8.81 -9.50
CA TYR A 296 -3.21 8.59 -10.82
C TYR A 296 -2.86 7.22 -11.41
N TRP A 297 -3.90 6.49 -11.78
CA TRP A 297 -3.80 5.22 -12.51
C TRP A 297 -3.99 5.49 -14.00
N GLU A 298 -2.97 5.46 -14.89
CA GLU A 298 -1.68 4.89 -14.56
C GLU A 298 -0.53 5.74 -15.12
N PHE A 299 0.26 6.33 -14.21
CA PHE A 299 1.36 7.21 -14.58
C PHE A 299 2.40 6.52 -15.49
N ALA A 300 2.74 5.29 -15.18
CA ALA A 300 3.77 4.54 -15.92
C ALA A 300 3.38 4.21 -17.37
N ILE A 301 2.09 4.25 -17.71
CA ILE A 301 1.62 4.05 -19.09
C ILE A 301 1.40 5.38 -19.82
N ASP A 302 0.79 6.35 -19.13
CA ASP A 302 0.24 7.53 -19.79
C ASP A 302 1.24 8.70 -19.82
N MET A 303 2.29 8.65 -18.98
CA MET A 303 3.23 9.77 -18.74
C MET A 303 4.70 9.36 -18.86
N VAL A 304 4.97 8.20 -19.43
CA VAL A 304 6.31 7.69 -19.76
C VAL A 304 6.33 7.37 -21.26
N PRO A 305 7.27 7.91 -22.02
CA PRO A 305 8.37 8.79 -21.62
C PRO A 305 7.94 10.20 -21.18
N TYR A 306 8.85 10.94 -20.54
CA TYR A 306 8.66 12.34 -20.18
C TYR A 306 8.29 13.21 -21.40
N ASP A 307 7.20 13.97 -21.26
CA ASP A 307 6.74 14.91 -22.29
C ASP A 307 6.53 16.31 -21.70
N PRO A 308 7.46 17.25 -21.93
CA PRO A 308 7.40 18.62 -21.42
C PRO A 308 6.38 19.52 -22.12
N ALA A 309 5.68 19.04 -23.17
CA ALA A 309 4.73 19.87 -23.89
C ALA A 309 3.65 20.43 -22.96
N SER A 310 3.31 21.70 -23.11
CA SER A 310 2.38 22.41 -22.21
C SER A 310 0.97 21.80 -22.19
N ASP A 311 0.61 21.07 -23.24
CA ASP A 311 -0.67 20.38 -23.38
C ASP A 311 -0.56 18.85 -23.15
N SER A 312 0.58 18.34 -22.72
CA SER A 312 0.75 16.93 -22.39
C SER A 312 -0.04 16.53 -21.14
N LEU A 313 -0.32 15.24 -21.01
CA LEU A 313 -0.94 14.70 -19.80
C LEU A 313 0.06 14.74 -18.63
N TRP A 314 1.35 14.52 -18.92
CA TRP A 314 2.41 14.67 -17.93
C TRP A 314 2.44 16.08 -17.31
N ASN A 315 2.38 17.14 -18.14
CA ASN A 315 2.35 18.51 -17.63
C ASN A 315 1.08 18.81 -16.82
N SER A 316 -0.03 18.20 -17.19
CA SER A 316 -1.29 18.33 -16.44
C SER A 316 -1.20 17.74 -15.03
N ILE A 317 -0.58 16.56 -14.87
CA ILE A 317 -0.38 15.95 -13.55
C ILE A 317 0.66 16.72 -12.74
N ASN A 318 1.76 17.14 -13.36
CA ASN A 318 2.79 17.96 -12.72
C ASN A 318 2.20 19.26 -12.13
N THR A 319 1.38 19.96 -12.92
CA THR A 319 0.70 21.17 -12.47
C THR A 319 -0.31 20.89 -11.36
N ALA A 320 -1.07 19.81 -11.47
CA ALA A 320 -2.07 19.43 -10.47
C ALA A 320 -1.42 19.07 -9.13
N MET A 321 -0.31 18.31 -9.15
CA MET A 321 0.47 17.96 -7.97
C MET A 321 1.12 19.17 -7.31
N ALA A 322 1.67 20.11 -8.09
CA ALA A 322 2.27 21.33 -7.57
C ALA A 322 1.27 22.26 -6.86
N ASN A 323 -0.02 22.16 -7.21
CA ASN A 323 -1.12 22.95 -6.63
C ASN A 323 -1.88 22.18 -5.51
N GLN A 324 -1.49 20.96 -5.20
CA GLN A 324 -2.11 20.15 -4.14
C GLN A 324 -1.80 20.76 -2.77
N LYS A 325 -2.86 20.82 -1.91
CA LYS A 325 -2.79 21.40 -0.56
C LYS A 325 -2.84 20.33 0.51
#